data_132a52ae20f772978940e6f2444d6c46
#
_entry.id   132a52ae20f772978940e6f2444d6c46
#
_cell.length_a   1.000
_cell.length_b   1.000
_cell.length_c   1.000
_cell.angle_alpha   90.00
_cell.angle_beta   90.00
_cell.angle_gamma   90.00
#
_symmetry.space_group_name_H-M   'P 1'
#
loop_
_entity.id
_entity.type
_entity.pdbx_description
1 polymer ?
#
loop_
_entity_poly.entity_id
_entity_poly.type
_entity_poly.pdbx_seq_one_letter_code
_entity_poly.pdbx_strand_id
1 'polypeptide(L)'
;MSSNPPRRHPTSQLRPGSSSLTATTSLRQLLDSLSREQRANQELLVSIGFALRSFTNLNRFLELVPVVAARLVGVDGALLIPFQADGRLWTDQLQMLSVLRADTLLQAVINHDPGRSAGFGSDDALVLGLDRLVQSHLGSAGVFATSLVARGRQRGRLYVFNTTGSLVWSDVHRRNVQLIADLTGVAIENDQMLQEARLHER
;
A
#
# COMPACT_ATOMS: atom_id res chain seq x y z
N MET A 1 10.08 -53.14 71.52
CA MET A 1 10.19 -51.64 71.57
C MET A 1 11.05 -51.23 70.45
N SER A 2 10.40 -50.81 69.36
CA SER A 2 11.13 -50.47 68.13
C SER A 2 10.70 -49.04 67.71
N SER A 3 11.58 -48.12 67.89
CA SER A 3 11.41 -46.69 67.60
C SER A 3 11.72 -46.44 66.10
N ASN A 4 10.76 -45.93 65.36
CA ASN A 4 10.88 -45.56 63.95
C ASN A 4 11.12 -44.03 63.87
N PRO A 5 12.17 -43.53 63.17
CA PRO A 5 12.40 -42.07 63.01
C PRO A 5 11.54 -41.47 61.90
N PRO A 6 11.19 -40.18 62.01
CA PRO A 6 10.29 -39.52 61.07
C PRO A 6 10.97 -39.18 59.74
N ARG A 7 10.29 -39.44 58.62
CA ARG A 7 10.66 -39.14 57.30
C ARG A 7 10.56 -37.57 57.09
N ARG A 8 11.66 -36.94 56.71
CA ARG A 8 11.71 -35.55 56.27
C ARG A 8 11.24 -35.48 54.81
N HIS A 9 10.21 -34.71 54.55
CA HIS A 9 9.78 -34.33 53.22
C HIS A 9 10.76 -33.30 52.63
N PRO A 10 11.19 -33.42 51.38
CA PRO A 10 11.93 -32.37 50.72
C PRO A 10 10.94 -31.27 50.28
N THR A 11 11.06 -30.07 50.84
CA THR A 11 10.41 -28.88 50.39
C THR A 11 10.96 -28.50 49.03
N SER A 12 10.16 -28.70 47.97
CA SER A 12 10.41 -28.17 46.63
C SER A 12 10.36 -26.66 46.67
N GLN A 13 11.53 -26.00 46.72
CA GLN A 13 11.64 -24.59 46.47
C GLN A 13 11.40 -24.35 44.96
N LEU A 14 10.20 -23.95 44.59
CA LEU A 14 9.89 -23.32 43.32
C LEU A 14 10.68 -22.02 43.26
N ARG A 15 11.68 -21.95 42.39
CA ARG A 15 12.36 -20.70 42.00
C ARG A 15 11.46 -19.88 41.04
N PRO A 16 10.81 -18.81 41.47
CA PRO A 16 10.15 -17.89 40.55
C PRO A 16 11.17 -16.83 40.13
N GLY A 17 11.75 -16.95 38.97
CA GLY A 17 12.69 -15.91 38.56
C GLY A 17 13.13 -15.90 37.08
N SER A 18 13.04 -17.01 36.38
CA SER A 18 13.58 -17.08 35.02
C SER A 18 12.58 -16.76 33.91
N SER A 19 11.31 -16.97 34.12
CA SER A 19 10.27 -16.75 33.08
C SER A 19 9.92 -15.28 32.86
N SER A 20 10.05 -14.41 33.88
CA SER A 20 9.72 -13.00 33.75
C SER A 20 10.83 -12.18 33.06
N LEU A 21 12.10 -12.59 33.23
CA LEU A 21 13.23 -11.93 32.59
C LEU A 21 13.29 -12.22 31.08
N THR A 22 12.95 -13.44 30.66
CA THR A 22 12.87 -13.80 29.24
C THR A 22 11.72 -13.10 28.54
N ALA A 23 10.54 -12.99 29.17
CA ALA A 23 9.39 -12.29 28.63
C ALA A 23 9.66 -10.78 28.44
N THR A 24 10.32 -10.12 29.42
CA THR A 24 10.66 -8.70 29.30
C THR A 24 11.72 -8.43 28.25
N THR A 25 12.70 -9.35 28.06
CA THR A 25 13.71 -9.22 27.01
C THR A 25 13.09 -9.41 25.64
N SER A 26 12.20 -10.37 25.46
CA SER A 26 11.47 -10.59 24.20
C SER A 26 10.56 -9.39 23.85
N LEU A 27 9.89 -8.81 24.84
CA LEU A 27 9.06 -7.61 24.65
C LEU A 27 9.90 -6.39 24.23
N ARG A 28 11.06 -6.19 24.84
CA ARG A 28 11.99 -5.11 24.42
C ARG A 28 12.50 -5.33 23.01
N GLN A 29 12.88 -6.54 22.63
CA GLN A 29 13.32 -6.86 21.28
C GLN A 29 12.21 -6.61 20.24
N LEU A 30 10.96 -6.93 20.56
CA LEU A 30 9.80 -6.64 19.71
C LEU A 30 9.55 -5.13 19.59
N LEU A 31 9.63 -4.40 20.68
CA LEU A 31 9.49 -2.93 20.67
C LEU A 31 10.61 -2.26 19.88
N ASP A 32 11.84 -2.72 20.01
CA ASP A 32 12.99 -2.20 19.25
C ASP A 32 12.89 -2.53 17.74
N SER A 33 12.36 -3.71 17.39
CA SER A 33 12.11 -4.07 15.99
C SER A 33 11.00 -3.22 15.37
N LEU A 34 9.87 -3.05 16.07
CA LEU A 34 8.77 -2.19 15.65
C LEU A 34 9.21 -0.71 15.52
N SER A 35 10.03 -0.23 16.45
CA SER A 35 10.53 1.15 16.40
C SER A 35 11.48 1.38 15.22
N ARG A 36 12.31 0.38 14.87
CA ARG A 36 13.18 0.43 13.68
C ARG A 36 12.37 0.42 12.39
N GLU A 37 11.36 -0.43 12.33
CA GLU A 37 10.47 -0.52 11.17
C GLU A 37 9.66 0.77 10.96
N GLN A 38 9.14 1.36 12.04
CA GLN A 38 8.47 2.67 11.98
C GLN A 38 9.40 3.79 11.52
N ARG A 39 10.65 3.84 11.99
CA ARG A 39 11.63 4.85 11.55
C ARG A 39 11.98 4.67 10.08
N ALA A 40 12.25 3.45 9.63
CA ALA A 40 12.53 3.16 8.22
C ALA A 40 11.36 3.60 7.32
N ASN A 41 10.13 3.35 7.73
CA ASN A 41 8.94 3.78 7.02
C ASN A 41 8.80 5.32 7.01
N GLN A 42 9.08 6.00 8.11
CA GLN A 42 9.05 7.46 8.18
C GLN A 42 10.13 8.10 7.31
N GLU A 43 11.36 7.58 7.33
CA GLU A 43 12.46 8.04 6.48
C GLU A 43 12.12 7.86 5.00
N LEU A 44 11.50 6.74 4.63
CA LEU A 44 11.05 6.48 3.27
C LEU A 44 9.98 7.51 2.85
N LEU A 45 9.02 7.80 3.71
CA LEU A 45 7.94 8.77 3.44
C LEU A 45 8.48 10.20 3.31
N VAL A 46 9.43 10.57 4.14
CA VAL A 46 10.12 11.88 4.05
C VAL A 46 10.91 11.96 2.73
N SER A 47 11.61 10.87 2.35
CA SER A 47 12.35 10.80 1.09
C SER A 47 11.42 10.88 -0.13
N ILE A 48 10.25 10.24 -0.08
CA ILE A 48 9.23 10.35 -1.12
C ILE A 48 8.68 11.78 -1.19
N GLY A 49 8.39 12.40 -0.04
CA GLY A 49 7.91 13.79 0.02
C GLY A 49 8.94 14.79 -0.52
N PHE A 50 10.24 14.55 -0.27
CA PHE A 50 11.33 15.34 -0.83
C PHE A 50 11.48 15.09 -2.34
N ALA A 51 11.46 13.83 -2.76
CA ALA A 51 11.48 13.45 -4.16
C ALA A 51 10.31 14.11 -4.93
N LEU A 52 9.09 14.09 -4.37
CA LEU A 52 7.92 14.75 -4.97
C LEU A 52 8.13 16.24 -5.25
N ARG A 53 8.83 16.95 -4.36
CA ARG A 53 9.17 18.37 -4.56
C ARG A 53 10.28 18.59 -5.58
N SER A 54 11.11 17.58 -5.79
CA SER A 54 12.26 17.61 -6.71
C SER A 54 11.93 17.08 -8.10
N PHE A 55 10.82 16.37 -8.27
CA PHE A 55 10.42 15.85 -9.57
C PHE A 55 9.86 16.97 -10.46
N THR A 56 10.63 17.32 -11.47
CA THR A 56 10.20 18.17 -12.59
C THR A 56 9.41 17.38 -13.65
N ASN A 57 9.29 16.05 -13.49
CA ASN A 57 8.66 15.16 -14.47
C ASN A 57 7.72 14.18 -13.76
N LEU A 58 6.40 14.41 -13.91
CA LEU A 58 5.36 13.57 -13.34
C LEU A 58 5.50 12.11 -13.79
N ASN A 59 5.84 11.84 -15.05
CA ASN A 59 5.90 10.48 -15.58
C ASN A 59 6.88 9.61 -14.80
N ARG A 60 8.09 10.13 -14.53
CA ARG A 60 9.09 9.41 -13.72
C ARG A 60 8.63 9.17 -12.28
N PHE A 61 7.87 10.10 -11.74
CA PHE A 61 7.29 9.93 -10.42
C PHE A 61 6.26 8.80 -10.42
N LEU A 62 5.32 8.80 -11.39
CA LEU A 62 4.29 7.75 -11.49
C LEU A 62 4.90 6.35 -11.70
N GLU A 63 6.01 6.23 -12.44
CA GLU A 63 6.75 4.95 -12.59
C GLU A 63 7.26 4.39 -11.26
N LEU A 64 7.62 5.25 -10.30
CA LEU A 64 8.15 4.83 -9.01
C LEU A 64 7.06 4.46 -8.01
N VAL A 65 5.86 5.02 -8.13
CA VAL A 65 4.76 4.81 -7.18
C VAL A 65 4.44 3.34 -6.92
N PRO A 66 4.25 2.47 -7.93
CA PRO A 66 3.99 1.05 -7.69
C PRO A 66 5.15 0.34 -6.97
N VAL A 67 6.38 0.67 -7.34
CA VAL A 67 7.59 0.07 -6.72
C VAL A 67 7.66 0.42 -5.24
N VAL A 68 7.44 1.69 -4.92
CA VAL A 68 7.49 2.19 -3.53
C VAL A 68 6.32 1.62 -2.72
N ALA A 69 5.11 1.63 -3.28
CA ALA A 69 3.93 1.10 -2.62
C ALA A 69 4.08 -0.39 -2.29
N ALA A 70 4.54 -1.20 -3.24
CA ALA A 70 4.76 -2.63 -3.03
C ALA A 70 5.83 -2.90 -1.96
N ARG A 71 6.97 -2.19 -2.02
CA ARG A 71 8.06 -2.34 -1.05
C ARG A 71 7.66 -1.93 0.36
N LEU A 72 6.88 -0.86 0.50
CA LEU A 72 6.47 -0.32 1.80
C LEU A 72 5.59 -1.29 2.59
N VAL A 73 4.81 -2.12 1.90
CA VAL A 73 3.93 -3.10 2.53
C VAL A 73 4.40 -4.56 2.37
N GLY A 74 5.55 -4.77 1.71
CA GLY A 74 6.15 -6.09 1.55
C GLY A 74 5.36 -7.02 0.62
N VAL A 75 4.76 -6.46 -0.45
CA VAL A 75 4.03 -7.24 -1.46
C VAL A 75 4.81 -7.31 -2.78
N ASP A 76 4.42 -8.23 -3.65
CA ASP A 76 5.10 -8.51 -4.92
C ASP A 76 4.49 -7.77 -6.13
N GLY A 77 3.37 -7.07 -5.94
CA GLY A 77 2.72 -6.35 -7.02
C GLY A 77 2.02 -5.06 -6.60
N ALA A 78 1.99 -4.10 -7.52
CA ALA A 78 1.19 -2.89 -7.41
C ALA A 78 0.80 -2.38 -8.80
N LEU A 79 -0.37 -1.77 -8.92
CA LEU A 79 -0.91 -1.19 -10.14
C LEU A 79 -1.42 0.21 -9.84
N LEU A 80 -0.91 1.20 -10.56
CA LEU A 80 -1.35 2.58 -10.53
C LEU A 80 -2.17 2.88 -11.79
N ILE A 81 -3.37 3.36 -11.61
CA ILE A 81 -4.29 3.78 -12.67
C ILE A 81 -4.61 5.26 -12.47
N PRO A 82 -3.89 6.18 -13.10
CA PRO A 82 -4.19 7.60 -13.02
C PRO A 82 -5.37 7.97 -13.92
N PHE A 83 -6.11 9.03 -13.55
CA PHE A 83 -7.19 9.59 -14.33
C PHE A 83 -6.81 10.98 -14.87
N GLN A 84 -7.29 11.28 -16.06
CA GLN A 84 -7.21 12.61 -16.66
C GLN A 84 -8.12 13.61 -15.92
N ALA A 85 -7.99 14.89 -16.24
CA ALA A 85 -8.80 15.93 -15.62
C ALA A 85 -10.32 15.76 -15.88
N ASP A 86 -10.68 15.12 -16.99
CA ASP A 86 -12.05 14.81 -17.38
C ASP A 86 -12.60 13.49 -16.77
N GLY A 87 -11.82 12.82 -15.91
CA GLY A 87 -12.19 11.56 -15.25
C GLY A 87 -11.96 10.31 -16.08
N ARG A 88 -11.41 10.41 -17.30
CA ARG A 88 -11.05 9.24 -18.12
C ARG A 88 -9.78 8.58 -17.65
N LEU A 89 -9.60 7.31 -18.01
CA LEU A 89 -8.33 6.61 -17.77
C LEU A 89 -7.18 7.31 -18.51
N TRP A 90 -6.09 7.54 -17.80
CA TRP A 90 -4.85 8.02 -18.40
C TRP A 90 -4.00 6.83 -18.83
N THR A 91 -4.37 6.21 -19.93
CA THR A 91 -3.81 4.94 -20.40
C THR A 91 -2.31 4.97 -20.63
N ASP A 92 -1.78 6.10 -21.10
CA ASP A 92 -0.34 6.28 -21.35
C ASP A 92 0.49 6.40 -20.07
N GLN A 93 -0.17 6.58 -18.93
CA GLN A 93 0.44 6.72 -17.61
C GLN A 93 0.12 5.55 -16.67
N LEU A 94 -0.44 4.45 -17.19
CA LEU A 94 -0.63 3.24 -16.42
C LEU A 94 0.72 2.66 -15.99
N GLN A 95 0.89 2.43 -14.69
CA GLN A 95 2.13 1.88 -14.15
C GLN A 95 1.85 0.63 -13.34
N MET A 96 2.59 -0.42 -13.60
CA MET A 96 2.43 -1.71 -12.90
C MET A 96 3.78 -2.29 -12.52
N LEU A 97 3.90 -2.68 -11.26
CA LEU A 97 4.92 -3.59 -10.77
C LEU A 97 4.28 -4.97 -10.55
N SER A 98 4.65 -5.95 -11.32
CA SER A 98 4.28 -7.35 -11.07
C SER A 98 5.22 -8.30 -11.81
N VAL A 99 5.49 -9.43 -11.20
CA VAL A 99 6.30 -10.50 -11.79
C VAL A 99 5.44 -11.44 -12.65
N LEU A 100 4.11 -11.46 -12.46
CA LEU A 100 3.20 -12.42 -13.08
C LEU A 100 1.98 -11.71 -13.72
N ARG A 101 1.72 -11.99 -15.01
CA ARG A 101 0.53 -11.58 -15.77
C ARG A 101 0.29 -10.07 -15.92
N ALA A 102 1.34 -9.25 -15.86
CA ALA A 102 1.23 -7.81 -16.03
C ALA A 102 0.48 -7.41 -17.30
N ASP A 103 0.87 -8.01 -18.42
CA ASP A 103 0.35 -7.61 -19.73
C ASP A 103 -1.15 -7.88 -19.89
N THR A 104 -1.64 -9.01 -19.38
CA THR A 104 -3.08 -9.36 -19.51
C THR A 104 -3.95 -8.45 -18.66
N LEU A 105 -3.53 -8.09 -17.45
CA LEU A 105 -4.27 -7.17 -16.59
C LEU A 105 -4.23 -5.75 -17.13
N LEU A 106 -3.08 -5.26 -17.60
CA LEU A 106 -2.97 -3.94 -18.22
C LEU A 106 -3.86 -3.83 -19.46
N GLN A 107 -3.84 -4.84 -20.34
CA GLN A 107 -4.72 -4.87 -21.51
C GLN A 107 -6.20 -4.91 -21.12
N ALA A 108 -6.56 -5.66 -20.10
CA ALA A 108 -7.93 -5.70 -19.60
C ALA A 108 -8.37 -4.33 -19.04
N VAL A 109 -7.50 -3.61 -18.32
CA VAL A 109 -7.77 -2.25 -17.82
C VAL A 109 -7.92 -1.27 -18.98
N ILE A 110 -7.02 -1.29 -19.97
CA ILE A 110 -7.09 -0.40 -21.15
C ILE A 110 -8.39 -0.63 -21.94
N ASN A 111 -8.80 -1.90 -22.07
CA ASN A 111 -10.02 -2.25 -22.79
C ASN A 111 -11.30 -1.96 -21.99
N HIS A 112 -11.19 -1.80 -20.69
CA HIS A 112 -12.32 -1.53 -19.78
C HIS A 112 -12.68 -0.03 -19.70
N ASP A 113 -12.01 0.85 -20.44
CA ASP A 113 -12.30 2.29 -20.43
C ASP A 113 -13.78 2.55 -20.83
N PRO A 114 -14.68 2.86 -19.90
CA PRO A 114 -16.10 3.11 -20.20
C PRO A 114 -16.29 4.41 -20.96
N GLY A 115 -15.28 5.29 -21.02
CA GLY A 115 -15.31 6.53 -21.78
C GLY A 115 -15.41 6.33 -23.29
N ARG A 116 -15.17 5.11 -23.78
CA ARG A 116 -15.42 4.72 -25.18
C ARG A 116 -16.87 4.37 -25.50
N SER A 117 -17.67 4.04 -24.50
CA SER A 117 -18.96 3.36 -24.74
C SER A 117 -20.21 4.06 -24.19
N ALA A 118 -20.11 5.01 -23.25
CA ALA A 118 -21.30 5.68 -22.72
C ALA A 118 -20.95 6.99 -22.00
N GLY A 119 -21.71 8.04 -22.28
CA GLY A 119 -21.56 9.32 -21.62
C GLY A 119 -21.76 9.21 -20.10
N PHE A 120 -20.95 10.00 -19.36
CA PHE A 120 -21.13 10.41 -17.97
C PHE A 120 -21.59 9.33 -16.97
N GLY A 121 -20.81 8.26 -16.82
CA GLY A 121 -20.86 7.45 -15.60
C GLY A 121 -20.21 8.24 -14.47
N SER A 122 -20.79 8.20 -13.25
CA SER A 122 -20.13 8.78 -12.07
C SER A 122 -18.75 8.14 -11.87
N ASP A 123 -17.78 8.89 -11.34
CA ASP A 123 -16.44 8.39 -10.98
C ASP A 123 -16.51 7.07 -10.18
N ASP A 124 -17.56 6.90 -9.38
CA ASP A 124 -17.82 5.70 -8.59
C ASP A 124 -18.09 4.45 -9.45
N ALA A 125 -18.78 4.59 -10.59
CA ALA A 125 -19.08 3.46 -11.46
C ALA A 125 -17.80 2.95 -12.17
N LEU A 126 -16.95 3.86 -12.60
CA LEU A 126 -15.63 3.53 -13.17
C LEU A 126 -14.78 2.79 -12.15
N VAL A 127 -14.68 3.32 -10.92
CA VAL A 127 -13.90 2.72 -9.84
C VAL A 127 -14.41 1.32 -9.49
N LEU A 128 -15.70 1.16 -9.36
CA LEU A 128 -16.33 -0.14 -9.07
C LEU A 128 -16.05 -1.17 -10.18
N GLY A 129 -16.09 -0.72 -11.43
CA GLY A 129 -15.74 -1.54 -12.59
C GLY A 129 -14.28 -1.99 -12.56
N LEU A 130 -13.36 -1.06 -12.30
CA LEU A 130 -11.94 -1.34 -12.16
C LEU A 130 -11.64 -2.28 -10.98
N ASP A 131 -12.27 -2.06 -9.83
CA ASP A 131 -12.10 -2.93 -8.66
C ASP A 131 -12.51 -4.37 -8.96
N ARG A 132 -13.67 -4.56 -9.61
CA ARG A 132 -14.13 -5.89 -10.03
C ARG A 132 -13.18 -6.53 -11.04
N LEU A 133 -12.71 -5.76 -12.01
CA LEU A 133 -11.77 -6.24 -13.03
C LEU A 133 -10.47 -6.73 -12.39
N VAL A 134 -9.85 -5.90 -11.55
CA VAL A 134 -8.59 -6.24 -10.87
C VAL A 134 -8.78 -7.44 -9.95
N GLN A 135 -9.87 -7.48 -9.18
CA GLN A 135 -10.19 -8.61 -8.31
C GLN A 135 -10.42 -9.91 -9.09
N SER A 136 -11.04 -9.85 -10.27
CA SER A 136 -11.26 -11.04 -11.10
C SER A 136 -9.96 -11.63 -11.65
N HIS A 137 -8.94 -10.79 -11.89
CA HIS A 137 -7.64 -11.22 -12.41
C HIS A 137 -6.66 -11.67 -11.32
N LEU A 138 -6.71 -11.02 -10.16
CA LEU A 138 -5.73 -11.24 -9.07
C LEU A 138 -6.30 -12.04 -7.90
N GLY A 139 -7.61 -12.24 -7.85
CA GLY A 139 -8.28 -12.80 -6.68
C GLY A 139 -8.52 -11.75 -5.58
N SER A 140 -9.60 -11.91 -4.81
CA SER A 140 -10.02 -10.90 -3.83
C SER A 140 -9.20 -10.89 -2.55
N ALA A 141 -8.60 -12.01 -2.17
CA ALA A 141 -7.99 -12.21 -0.85
C ALA A 141 -6.66 -11.47 -0.65
N GLY A 142 -5.94 -11.17 -1.73
CA GLY A 142 -4.60 -10.55 -1.68
C GLY A 142 -4.54 -9.10 -2.15
N VAL A 143 -5.66 -8.47 -2.50
CA VAL A 143 -5.69 -7.13 -3.11
C VAL A 143 -6.18 -6.09 -2.11
N PHE A 144 -5.43 -5.00 -1.96
CA PHE A 144 -5.89 -3.77 -1.32
C PHE A 144 -5.91 -2.64 -2.33
N ALA A 145 -7.01 -1.90 -2.36
CA ALA A 145 -7.23 -0.80 -3.30
C ALA A 145 -7.51 0.50 -2.55
N THR A 146 -6.96 1.61 -3.03
CA THR A 146 -7.22 2.93 -2.50
C THR A 146 -7.34 3.97 -3.61
N SER A 147 -8.13 5.02 -3.39
CA SER A 147 -8.31 6.12 -4.32
C SER A 147 -7.21 7.16 -4.17
N LEU A 148 -6.76 7.68 -5.31
CA LEU A 148 -5.95 8.89 -5.36
C LEU A 148 -6.90 10.09 -5.35
N VAL A 149 -6.93 10.83 -4.26
CA VAL A 149 -7.84 11.97 -4.12
C VAL A 149 -7.05 13.26 -3.93
N ALA A 150 -7.40 14.29 -4.69
CA ALA A 150 -6.88 15.64 -4.49
C ALA A 150 -8.00 16.66 -4.66
N ARG A 151 -8.09 17.62 -3.73
CA ARG A 151 -9.13 18.66 -3.70
C ARG A 151 -10.57 18.13 -3.85
N GLY A 152 -10.86 16.97 -3.25
CA GLY A 152 -12.16 16.33 -3.32
C GLY A 152 -12.51 15.66 -4.65
N ARG A 153 -11.55 15.60 -5.58
CA ARG A 153 -11.71 14.90 -6.88
C ARG A 153 -10.87 13.64 -6.91
N GLN A 154 -11.40 12.61 -7.52
CA GLN A 154 -10.67 11.37 -7.74
C GLN A 154 -9.71 11.54 -8.92
N ARG A 155 -8.42 11.26 -8.68
CA ARG A 155 -7.34 11.39 -9.66
C ARG A 155 -6.77 10.06 -10.11
N GLY A 156 -7.32 8.97 -9.62
CA GLY A 156 -6.89 7.63 -9.99
C GLY A 156 -7.16 6.58 -8.92
N ARG A 157 -6.58 5.40 -9.14
CA ARG A 157 -6.68 4.25 -8.25
C ARG A 157 -5.32 3.59 -8.08
N LEU A 158 -4.97 3.22 -6.86
CA LEU A 158 -3.77 2.45 -6.52
C LEU A 158 -4.19 1.10 -5.94
N TYR A 159 -3.68 0.03 -6.52
CA TYR A 159 -3.83 -1.33 -6.04
C TYR A 159 -2.46 -1.85 -5.59
N VAL A 160 -2.44 -2.54 -4.46
CA VAL A 160 -1.29 -3.32 -4.00
C VAL A 160 -1.77 -4.74 -3.73
N PHE A 161 -0.99 -5.73 -4.12
CA PHE A 161 -1.43 -7.12 -4.08
C PHE A 161 -0.27 -8.09 -3.92
N ASN A 162 -0.59 -9.28 -3.42
CA ASN A 162 0.34 -10.38 -3.37
C ASN A 162 -0.14 -11.50 -4.30
N THR A 163 0.72 -11.93 -5.22
CA THR A 163 0.39 -12.97 -6.20
C THR A 163 0.55 -14.38 -5.64
N THR A 164 1.33 -14.54 -4.56
CA THR A 164 1.75 -15.84 -4.02
C THR A 164 1.05 -16.25 -2.71
N GLY A 165 0.02 -15.54 -2.28
CA GLY A 165 -0.70 -15.91 -1.05
C GLY A 165 -1.64 -14.86 -0.50
N SER A 166 -2.39 -15.22 0.55
CA SER A 166 -3.24 -14.29 1.27
C SER A 166 -2.40 -13.43 2.22
N LEU A 167 -2.38 -12.13 2.01
CA LEU A 167 -1.81 -11.18 2.96
C LEU A 167 -2.91 -10.64 3.88
N VAL A 168 -2.67 -10.66 5.17
CA VAL A 168 -3.53 -9.96 6.14
C VAL A 168 -3.11 -8.49 6.16
N TRP A 169 -3.98 -7.63 5.65
CA TRP A 169 -3.75 -6.19 5.60
C TRP A 169 -3.85 -5.57 7.00
N SER A 170 -2.72 -5.16 7.57
CA SER A 170 -2.69 -4.42 8.83
C SER A 170 -3.12 -2.96 8.62
N ASP A 171 -3.52 -2.28 9.71
CA ASP A 171 -3.85 -0.85 9.65
C ASP A 171 -2.64 0.01 9.27
N VAL A 172 -1.43 -0.44 9.61
CA VAL A 172 -0.18 0.23 9.19
C VAL A 172 0.00 0.14 7.68
N HIS A 173 -0.20 -1.05 7.10
CA HIS A 173 -0.15 -1.23 5.64
C HIS A 173 -1.16 -0.32 4.93
N ARG A 174 -2.40 -0.30 5.40
CA ARG A 174 -3.47 0.54 4.84
C ARG A 174 -3.13 2.03 4.87
N ARG A 175 -2.64 2.53 6.02
CA ARG A 175 -2.22 3.93 6.18
C ARG A 175 -1.07 4.30 5.28
N ASN A 176 -0.06 3.45 5.17
CA ASN A 176 1.10 3.69 4.33
C ASN A 176 0.73 3.77 2.85
N VAL A 177 -0.10 2.85 2.36
CA VAL A 177 -0.58 2.88 0.98
C VAL A 177 -1.47 4.11 0.74
N GLN A 178 -2.35 4.45 1.69
CA GLN A 178 -3.19 5.64 1.60
C GLN A 178 -2.36 6.91 1.49
N LEU A 179 -1.31 7.05 2.29
CA LEU A 179 -0.43 8.22 2.24
C LEU A 179 0.28 8.36 0.89
N ILE A 180 0.75 7.25 0.29
CA ILE A 180 1.32 7.27 -1.05
C ILE A 180 0.25 7.68 -2.08
N ALA A 181 -0.96 7.17 -1.95
CA ALA A 181 -2.07 7.51 -2.83
C ALA A 181 -2.42 9.00 -2.74
N ASP A 182 -2.50 9.57 -1.54
CA ASP A 182 -2.78 10.99 -1.32
C ASP A 182 -1.70 11.88 -1.94
N LEU A 183 -0.42 11.54 -1.72
CA LEU A 183 0.70 12.26 -2.32
C LEU A 183 0.69 12.18 -3.84
N THR A 184 0.36 11.01 -4.39
CA THR A 184 0.26 10.79 -5.84
C THR A 184 -0.90 11.58 -6.43
N GLY A 185 -2.05 11.59 -5.77
CA GLY A 185 -3.20 12.39 -6.18
C GLY A 185 -2.87 13.88 -6.28
N VAL A 186 -2.17 14.41 -5.27
CA VAL A 186 -1.73 15.82 -5.25
C VAL A 186 -0.73 16.10 -6.39
N ALA A 187 0.19 15.18 -6.68
CA ALA A 187 1.16 15.36 -7.77
C ALA A 187 0.46 15.41 -9.14
N ILE A 188 -0.49 14.52 -9.40
CA ILE A 188 -1.30 14.51 -10.62
C ILE A 188 -2.10 15.81 -10.76
N GLU A 189 -2.80 16.23 -9.69
CA GLU A 189 -3.58 17.46 -9.68
C GLU A 189 -2.72 18.69 -10.01
N ASN A 190 -1.55 18.81 -9.39
CA ASN A 190 -0.64 19.92 -9.62
C ASN A 190 -0.14 19.97 -11.06
N ASP A 191 0.19 18.82 -11.66
CA ASP A 191 0.63 18.77 -13.06
C ASP A 191 -0.50 19.16 -14.02
N GLN A 192 -1.70 18.65 -13.80
CA GLN A 192 -2.88 19.01 -14.61
C GLN A 192 -3.17 20.50 -14.54
N MET A 193 -3.11 21.11 -13.36
CA MET A 193 -3.29 22.56 -13.20
C MET A 193 -2.20 23.36 -13.93
N LEU A 194 -0.95 22.92 -13.88
CA LEU A 194 0.14 23.58 -14.61
C LEU A 194 -0.05 23.47 -16.11
N GLN A 195 -0.53 22.35 -16.61
CA GLN A 195 -0.84 22.16 -18.03
C GLN A 195 -2.00 23.07 -18.46
N GLU A 196 -3.08 23.14 -17.68
CA GLU A 196 -4.20 24.04 -17.93
C GLU A 196 -3.76 25.51 -17.95
N ALA A 197 -2.96 25.94 -16.98
CA ALA A 197 -2.44 27.33 -16.96
C ALA A 197 -1.63 27.68 -18.21
N ARG A 198 -0.75 26.77 -18.65
CA ARG A 198 0.05 26.94 -19.87
C ARG A 198 -0.79 27.01 -21.15
N LEU A 199 -1.96 26.38 -21.19
CA LEU A 199 -2.88 26.44 -22.33
C LEU A 199 -3.63 27.75 -22.37
N HIS A 200 -3.87 28.41 -21.24
CA HIS A 200 -4.55 29.72 -21.18
C HIS A 200 -3.64 30.91 -21.45
N GLU A 201 -2.32 30.72 -21.40
CA GLU A 201 -1.32 31.77 -21.69
C GLU A 201 -0.96 31.89 -23.20
N ARG A 202 -1.51 30.98 -24.03
CA ARG A 202 -1.28 30.98 -25.50
C ARG A 202 -2.46 31.54 -26.27
#